data_8a1c14d2bcbb37ee4febc5deba8d2481
#
_entry.id   8a1c14d2bcbb37ee4febc5deba8d2481
#
_cell.length_a   1.000
_cell.length_b   1.000
_cell.length_c   1.000
_cell.angle_alpha   90.00
_cell.angle_beta   90.00
_cell.angle_gamma   90.00
#
_symmetry.space_group_name_H-M   'P 1'
#
loop_
_entity.id
_entity.type
_entity.pdbx_description
1 polymer ?
#
loop_
_entity_poly.entity_id
_entity_poly.type
_entity_poly.pdbx_seq_one_letter_code
_entity_poly.pdbx_strand_id
1 'polypeptide(L)'
;GLIEQFGHPDNFKNTIYTNISEQNIPYITFAPFSNSDVVKQAFSTRLGGVSTGMFESMNLTFNPVGQYEADSYKNVYKNFERMASVLYIPVERMVYTKQTHTTNIKIVDDSHAGMGITRERDYDNIDGLVTNTRNLCLVSSYADCIPVTLVDEKQHVIAAMHAGWKGTVGNIAANGFNAMKNAFGCVNENIKAFIGPGICMDCYEVSSDVADMFKAAYTKQEINLLLKNGKTEGKYQLNV
;
A
#
# COMPACT_ATOMS: atom_id res chain seq x y z
N GLY A 1 -0.56 -16.45 -10.56
CA GLY A 1 -0.54 -15.55 -9.41
C GLY A 1 0.88 -15.29 -8.95
N LEU A 2 1.10 -14.58 -7.85
CA LEU A 2 2.42 -14.31 -7.28
C LEU A 2 3.28 -15.58 -7.13
N ILE A 3 2.67 -16.71 -6.79
CA ILE A 3 3.33 -18.01 -6.62
C ILE A 3 3.96 -18.53 -7.92
N GLU A 4 3.30 -18.37 -9.06
CA GLU A 4 3.81 -18.80 -10.36
C GLU A 4 4.93 -17.91 -10.89
N GLN A 5 4.97 -16.64 -10.48
CA GLN A 5 5.97 -15.67 -10.91
C GLN A 5 7.28 -15.75 -10.12
N PHE A 6 7.20 -16.00 -8.82
CA PHE A 6 8.35 -15.97 -7.92
C PHE A 6 8.82 -17.36 -7.48
N GLY A 7 8.29 -18.44 -8.10
CA GLY A 7 8.65 -19.81 -7.81
C GLY A 7 7.76 -20.48 -6.75
N HIS A 8 8.25 -21.57 -6.20
CA HIS A 8 7.47 -22.47 -5.33
C HIS A 8 6.85 -21.74 -4.11
N PRO A 9 5.65 -22.12 -3.66
CA PRO A 9 5.00 -21.57 -2.45
C PRO A 9 5.90 -21.49 -1.23
N ASP A 10 6.89 -22.36 -1.13
CA ASP A 10 7.85 -22.37 -0.03
C ASP A 10 8.74 -21.12 0.01
N ASN A 11 8.94 -20.42 -1.11
CA ASN A 11 9.68 -19.15 -1.14
C ASN A 11 8.93 -18.01 -0.44
N PHE A 12 7.61 -18.11 -0.24
CA PHE A 12 6.78 -17.12 0.45
C PHE A 12 6.55 -17.43 1.92
N LYS A 13 6.76 -18.67 2.37
CA LYS A 13 6.54 -19.09 3.76
C LYS A 13 7.30 -18.23 4.78
N ASN A 14 8.39 -17.59 4.33
CA ASN A 14 9.24 -16.76 5.18
C ASN A 14 9.17 -15.26 4.84
N THR A 15 8.19 -14.82 4.04
CA THR A 15 8.09 -13.41 3.61
C THR A 15 6.88 -12.69 4.19
N ILE A 16 5.85 -13.43 4.60
CA ILE A 16 4.61 -12.89 5.14
C ILE A 16 4.28 -13.63 6.45
N TYR A 17 4.08 -12.87 7.52
CA TYR A 17 3.71 -13.40 8.83
C TYR A 17 2.35 -12.89 9.24
N THR A 18 1.45 -13.80 9.64
CA THR A 18 0.19 -13.44 10.28
C THR A 18 0.40 -13.35 11.78
N ASN A 19 -0.04 -12.26 12.36
CA ASN A 19 0.09 -11.96 13.78
C ASN A 19 -1.29 -11.65 14.38
N ILE A 20 -1.39 -11.77 15.70
CA ILE A 20 -2.55 -11.32 16.47
C ILE A 20 -2.03 -10.41 17.58
N SER A 21 -2.55 -9.17 17.65
CA SER A 21 -2.17 -8.23 18.70
C SER A 21 -2.75 -8.64 20.07
N GLU A 22 -2.26 -8.01 21.14
CA GLU A 22 -2.80 -8.16 22.49
C GLU A 22 -4.31 -7.82 22.58
N GLN A 23 -4.82 -7.03 21.65
CA GLN A 23 -6.24 -6.66 21.55
C GLN A 23 -7.03 -7.56 20.60
N ASN A 24 -6.49 -8.74 20.25
CA ASN A 24 -7.07 -9.71 19.31
C ASN A 24 -7.35 -9.12 17.90
N ILE A 25 -6.45 -8.28 17.39
CA ILE A 25 -6.52 -7.75 16.04
C ILE A 25 -5.57 -8.55 15.16
N PRO A 26 -6.06 -9.31 14.16
CA PRO A 26 -5.20 -10.01 13.23
C PRO A 26 -4.62 -9.02 12.19
N TYR A 27 -3.32 -9.10 12.00
CA TYR A 27 -2.58 -8.28 11.04
C TYR A 27 -1.43 -9.06 10.40
N ILE A 28 -0.92 -8.54 9.30
CA ILE A 28 0.18 -9.15 8.54
C ILE A 28 1.41 -8.26 8.66
N THR A 29 2.57 -8.89 8.83
CA THR A 29 3.89 -8.25 8.72
C THR A 29 4.71 -8.91 7.61
N PHE A 30 5.67 -8.19 7.09
CA PHE A 30 6.51 -8.63 5.98
C PHE A 30 7.96 -8.86 6.43
N ALA A 31 8.56 -9.96 5.98
CA ALA A 31 9.87 -10.43 6.43
C ALA A 31 10.99 -9.36 6.41
N PRO A 32 11.11 -8.49 5.39
CA PRO A 32 12.18 -7.49 5.38
C PRO A 32 12.17 -6.54 6.57
N PHE A 33 11.01 -6.41 7.24
CA PHE A 33 10.78 -5.43 8.32
C PHE A 33 10.40 -6.05 9.66
N SER A 34 10.11 -7.36 9.72
CA SER A 34 9.58 -8.02 10.92
C SER A 34 10.56 -8.03 12.09
N ASN A 35 11.86 -7.97 11.82
CA ASN A 35 12.93 -7.93 12.84
C ASN A 35 13.69 -6.59 12.82
N SER A 36 13.08 -5.52 12.30
CA SER A 36 13.71 -4.21 12.27
C SER A 36 13.50 -3.48 13.60
N ASP A 37 14.60 -2.96 14.16
CA ASP A 37 14.55 -2.05 15.32
C ASP A 37 14.20 -0.60 14.92
N VAL A 38 14.18 -0.33 13.61
CA VAL A 38 14.00 1.02 13.06
C VAL A 38 12.58 1.26 12.57
N VAL A 39 11.94 0.25 11.97
CA VAL A 39 10.61 0.37 11.38
C VAL A 39 9.65 -0.67 11.94
N LYS A 40 8.42 -0.24 12.23
CA LYS A 40 7.28 -1.12 12.47
C LYS A 40 6.34 -1.05 11.27
N GLN A 41 5.75 -2.18 10.92
CA GLN A 41 4.85 -2.28 9.80
C GLN A 41 3.68 -3.21 10.15
N ALA A 42 2.47 -2.84 9.73
CA ALA A 42 1.31 -3.69 9.82
C ALA A 42 0.45 -3.51 8.57
N PHE A 43 -0.03 -4.61 8.02
CA PHE A 43 -1.04 -4.66 6.99
C PHE A 43 -2.31 -5.24 7.61
N SER A 44 -3.41 -4.48 7.58
CA SER A 44 -4.67 -4.92 8.19
C SER A 44 -5.25 -6.12 7.43
N THR A 45 -5.91 -7.00 8.18
CA THR A 45 -6.83 -7.96 7.59
C THR A 45 -8.25 -7.37 7.60
N ARG A 46 -9.20 -8.10 7.04
CA ARG A 46 -10.62 -7.74 7.13
C ARG A 46 -11.19 -7.87 8.55
N LEU A 47 -10.53 -8.59 9.43
CA LEU A 47 -11.03 -8.97 10.75
C LEU A 47 -10.54 -8.03 11.86
N GLY A 48 -11.24 -8.05 12.98
CA GLY A 48 -10.83 -7.34 14.20
C GLY A 48 -11.31 -5.89 14.31
N GLY A 49 -12.15 -5.42 13.38
CA GLY A 49 -12.76 -4.10 13.44
C GLY A 49 -14.11 -4.07 14.15
N VAL A 50 -14.76 -2.91 14.08
CA VAL A 50 -16.09 -2.65 14.69
C VAL A 50 -17.18 -2.34 13.67
N SER A 51 -16.86 -2.22 12.41
CA SER A 51 -17.81 -1.99 11.33
C SER A 51 -18.70 -3.21 11.12
N THR A 52 -19.93 -2.96 10.64
CA THR A 52 -20.96 -4.00 10.44
C THR A 52 -21.49 -3.99 9.01
N GLY A 53 -22.30 -5.01 8.67
CA GLY A 53 -22.88 -5.12 7.35
C GLY A 53 -21.86 -5.32 6.25
N MET A 54 -21.97 -4.56 5.15
CA MET A 54 -21.01 -4.69 4.05
C MET A 54 -19.58 -4.29 4.41
N PHE A 55 -19.42 -3.45 5.44
CA PHE A 55 -18.13 -2.97 5.92
C PHE A 55 -17.49 -3.87 6.99
N GLU A 56 -18.07 -5.02 7.29
CA GLU A 56 -17.59 -5.92 8.35
C GLU A 56 -16.19 -6.47 8.02
N SER A 57 -15.24 -6.27 8.89
CA SER A 57 -15.29 -5.56 10.18
C SER A 57 -14.25 -4.44 10.27
N MET A 58 -13.06 -4.57 9.63
CA MET A 58 -11.94 -3.62 9.70
C MET A 58 -11.97 -2.62 8.53
N ASN A 59 -13.09 -1.91 8.38
CA ASN A 59 -13.17 -0.87 7.36
C ASN A 59 -12.30 0.33 7.75
N LEU A 60 -11.41 0.74 6.85
CA LEU A 60 -10.48 1.86 7.02
C LEU A 60 -10.69 2.96 5.95
N THR A 61 -11.85 2.98 5.29
CA THR A 61 -12.22 4.07 4.37
C THR A 61 -13.35 4.92 4.92
N PHE A 62 -13.19 6.23 4.83
CA PHE A 62 -14.23 7.21 5.12
C PHE A 62 -15.15 7.50 3.91
N ASN A 63 -14.86 6.89 2.76
CA ASN A 63 -15.57 7.15 1.51
C ASN A 63 -16.70 6.14 1.29
N PRO A 64 -17.75 6.52 0.54
CA PRO A 64 -18.72 5.58 -0.02
C PRO A 64 -18.03 4.49 -0.84
N VAL A 65 -18.64 3.30 -0.89
CA VAL A 65 -18.12 2.16 -1.66
C VAL A 65 -19.23 1.65 -2.60
N GLY A 66 -19.02 1.83 -3.90
CA GLY A 66 -20.01 1.46 -4.92
C GLY A 66 -21.34 2.20 -4.72
N GLN A 67 -22.41 1.44 -4.50
CA GLN A 67 -23.76 1.98 -4.26
C GLN A 67 -24.06 2.23 -2.76
N TYR A 68 -23.14 1.91 -1.88
CA TYR A 68 -23.33 2.03 -0.45
C TYR A 68 -22.79 3.36 0.06
N GLU A 69 -23.54 4.01 0.93
CA GLU A 69 -23.09 5.18 1.66
C GLU A 69 -21.84 4.84 2.51
N ALA A 70 -21.09 5.86 2.89
CA ALA A 70 -19.92 5.67 3.75
C ALA A 70 -20.33 5.07 5.10
N ASP A 71 -19.45 4.26 5.66
CA ASP A 71 -19.58 3.81 7.05
C ASP A 71 -19.56 5.00 8.01
N SER A 72 -20.08 4.82 9.22
CA SER A 72 -20.06 5.88 10.21
C SER A 72 -18.62 6.31 10.53
N TYR A 73 -18.39 7.61 10.63
CA TYR A 73 -17.08 8.15 11.02
C TYR A 73 -16.56 7.48 12.31
N LYS A 74 -17.45 7.26 13.28
CA LYS A 74 -17.12 6.63 14.57
C LYS A 74 -16.55 5.23 14.40
N ASN A 75 -17.11 4.41 13.51
CA ASN A 75 -16.65 3.05 13.27
C ASN A 75 -15.27 3.08 12.59
N VAL A 76 -15.12 3.86 11.52
CA VAL A 76 -13.86 3.98 10.78
C VAL A 76 -12.76 4.53 11.69
N TYR A 77 -13.04 5.57 12.46
CA TYR A 77 -12.09 6.13 13.43
C TYR A 77 -11.67 5.08 14.46
N LYS A 78 -12.63 4.30 14.99
CA LYS A 78 -12.34 3.21 15.95
C LYS A 78 -11.48 2.12 15.33
N ASN A 79 -11.67 1.81 14.07
CA ASN A 79 -10.82 0.86 13.34
C ASN A 79 -9.38 1.41 13.18
N PHE A 80 -9.22 2.71 12.90
CA PHE A 80 -7.90 3.34 12.91
C PHE A 80 -7.23 3.31 14.28
N GLU A 81 -7.96 3.59 15.39
CA GLU A 81 -7.43 3.44 16.75
C GLU A 81 -6.94 2.00 17.01
N ARG A 82 -7.70 1.00 16.55
CA ARG A 82 -7.32 -0.41 16.69
C ARG A 82 -6.03 -0.71 15.92
N MET A 83 -5.91 -0.25 14.67
CA MET A 83 -4.68 -0.42 13.89
C MET A 83 -3.50 0.38 14.46
N ALA A 84 -3.73 1.57 14.99
CA ALA A 84 -2.70 2.35 15.68
C ALA A 84 -2.14 1.61 16.91
N SER A 85 -3.01 0.93 17.67
CA SER A 85 -2.60 0.14 18.83
C SER A 85 -1.70 -1.04 18.45
N VAL A 86 -1.87 -1.65 17.27
CA VAL A 86 -0.99 -2.70 16.74
C VAL A 86 0.46 -2.20 16.57
N LEU A 87 0.61 -0.93 16.22
CA LEU A 87 1.90 -0.27 16.02
C LEU A 87 2.44 0.43 17.29
N TYR A 88 1.66 0.43 18.39
CA TYR A 88 1.96 1.12 19.65
C TYR A 88 2.17 2.64 19.46
N ILE A 89 1.34 3.25 18.62
CA ILE A 89 1.32 4.70 18.40
C ILE A 89 -0.09 5.26 18.62
N PRO A 90 -0.26 6.54 18.96
CA PRO A 90 -1.57 7.18 18.93
C PRO A 90 -2.02 7.42 17.48
N VAL A 91 -3.33 7.41 17.26
CA VAL A 91 -3.94 7.60 15.92
C VAL A 91 -3.60 8.98 15.33
N GLU A 92 -3.36 9.98 16.19
CA GLU A 92 -2.91 11.33 15.81
C GLU A 92 -1.53 11.35 15.16
N ARG A 93 -0.76 10.28 15.28
CA ARG A 93 0.56 10.13 14.63
C ARG A 93 0.48 9.44 13.27
N MET A 94 -0.71 9.17 12.75
CA MET A 94 -0.93 8.61 11.43
C MET A 94 -1.12 9.73 10.39
N VAL A 95 -0.55 9.56 9.20
CA VAL A 95 -0.75 10.43 8.03
C VAL A 95 -1.28 9.58 6.90
N TYR A 96 -2.45 9.91 6.37
CA TYR A 96 -3.15 9.11 5.38
C TYR A 96 -3.10 9.75 4.00
N THR A 97 -2.69 8.99 2.99
CA THR A 97 -2.70 9.39 1.57
C THR A 97 -4.07 9.90 1.11
N LYS A 98 -4.10 10.72 0.06
CA LYS A 98 -5.31 11.06 -0.70
C LYS A 98 -5.17 10.48 -2.10
N GLN A 99 -5.38 9.18 -2.20
CA GLN A 99 -5.13 8.38 -3.39
C GLN A 99 -6.14 8.66 -4.51
N THR A 100 -5.64 8.91 -5.70
CA THR A 100 -6.41 9.10 -6.93
C THR A 100 -5.77 8.40 -8.13
N HIS A 101 -4.93 7.39 -7.85
CA HIS A 101 -4.20 6.59 -8.83
C HIS A 101 -3.21 7.43 -9.65
N THR A 102 -2.48 8.32 -8.98
CA THR A 102 -1.38 9.11 -9.55
C THR A 102 -0.02 8.47 -9.27
N THR A 103 1.05 9.18 -9.60
CA THR A 103 2.43 8.85 -9.21
C THR A 103 3.02 9.89 -8.26
N ASN A 104 2.18 10.74 -7.67
CA ASN A 104 2.61 11.85 -6.84
C ASN A 104 3.03 11.34 -5.46
N ILE A 105 4.19 11.82 -5.03
CA ILE A 105 4.79 11.53 -3.72
C ILE A 105 4.83 12.81 -2.89
N LYS A 106 4.42 12.74 -1.65
CA LYS A 106 4.55 13.85 -0.67
C LYS A 106 5.52 13.46 0.44
N ILE A 107 6.46 14.34 0.73
CA ILE A 107 7.28 14.26 1.94
C ILE A 107 6.46 14.83 3.09
N VAL A 108 6.39 14.09 4.18
CA VAL A 108 5.59 14.45 5.36
C VAL A 108 6.44 14.42 6.63
N ASP A 109 6.06 15.24 7.59
CA ASP A 109 6.72 15.43 8.89
C ASP A 109 5.70 15.60 10.02
N ASP A 110 6.13 16.04 11.20
CA ASP A 110 5.27 16.26 12.36
C ASP A 110 4.10 17.21 12.10
N SER A 111 4.25 18.17 11.19
CA SER A 111 3.18 19.11 10.84
C SER A 111 2.01 18.44 10.12
N HIS A 112 2.23 17.25 9.54
CA HIS A 112 1.22 16.47 8.84
C HIS A 112 0.54 15.40 9.73
N ALA A 113 1.00 15.23 10.97
CA ALA A 113 0.45 14.22 11.89
C ALA A 113 -1.08 14.36 12.04
N GLY A 114 -1.81 13.25 11.95
CA GLY A 114 -3.26 13.17 12.02
C GLY A 114 -4.01 13.49 10.71
N MET A 115 -3.33 13.99 9.68
CA MET A 115 -3.98 14.38 8.43
C MET A 115 -4.67 13.20 7.74
N GLY A 116 -5.94 13.39 7.44
CA GLY A 116 -6.81 12.42 6.76
C GLY A 116 -7.49 11.42 7.67
N ILE A 117 -7.25 11.49 8.99
CA ILE A 117 -7.90 10.63 10.00
C ILE A 117 -8.51 11.48 11.11
N THR A 118 -7.67 12.26 11.82
CA THR A 118 -8.12 13.09 12.95
C THR A 118 -8.31 14.55 12.57
N ARG A 119 -7.78 14.96 11.44
CA ARG A 119 -7.93 16.31 10.87
C ARG A 119 -7.87 16.28 9.35
N GLU A 120 -8.32 17.35 8.73
CA GLU A 120 -8.31 17.49 7.27
C GLU A 120 -6.89 17.52 6.70
N ARG A 121 -6.76 17.07 5.45
CA ARG A 121 -5.52 17.17 4.68
C ARG A 121 -5.37 18.56 4.07
N ASP A 122 -4.15 19.02 3.92
CA ASP A 122 -3.78 20.19 3.13
C ASP A 122 -3.27 19.81 1.72
N TYR A 123 -3.43 18.55 1.36
CA TYR A 123 -3.00 17.98 0.07
C TYR A 123 -4.06 17.12 -0.57
N ASP A 124 -3.95 16.97 -1.89
CA ASP A 124 -4.79 16.12 -2.73
C ASP A 124 -3.93 15.37 -3.75
N ASN A 125 -4.49 14.34 -4.39
CA ASN A 125 -3.82 13.58 -5.46
C ASN A 125 -2.43 13.04 -5.06
N ILE A 126 -2.32 12.47 -3.87
CA ILE A 126 -1.09 11.89 -3.34
C ILE A 126 -1.28 10.39 -3.13
N ASP A 127 -0.53 9.60 -3.90
CA ASP A 127 -0.56 8.14 -3.85
C ASP A 127 0.67 7.55 -3.13
N GLY A 128 1.62 8.38 -2.71
CA GLY A 128 2.75 7.96 -1.91
C GLY A 128 3.20 9.00 -0.90
N LEU A 129 3.63 8.51 0.26
CA LEU A 129 4.19 9.33 1.35
C LEU A 129 5.61 8.89 1.66
N VAL A 130 6.47 9.84 2.01
CA VAL A 130 7.85 9.60 2.44
C VAL A 130 8.12 10.41 3.70
N THR A 131 8.85 9.84 4.67
CA THR A 131 9.24 10.55 5.89
C THR A 131 10.52 9.98 6.51
N ASN A 132 11.25 10.81 7.23
CA ASN A 132 12.28 10.44 8.21
C ASN A 132 11.86 10.78 9.64
N THR A 133 10.64 11.26 9.84
CA THR A 133 10.13 11.66 11.16
C THR A 133 9.83 10.44 12.00
N ARG A 134 10.45 10.34 13.16
CA ARG A 134 10.24 9.24 14.10
C ARG A 134 8.83 9.24 14.67
N ASN A 135 8.28 8.05 14.87
CA ASN A 135 6.93 7.85 15.41
C ASN A 135 5.83 8.51 14.57
N LEU A 136 6.07 8.73 13.27
CA LEU A 136 5.07 9.11 12.29
C LEU A 136 4.74 7.90 11.43
N CYS A 137 3.46 7.51 11.38
CA CYS A 137 3.01 6.37 10.60
C CYS A 137 2.44 6.82 9.26
N LEU A 138 2.97 6.29 8.17
CA LEU A 138 2.44 6.47 6.84
C LEU A 138 1.31 5.46 6.61
N VAL A 139 0.14 5.95 6.23
CA VAL A 139 -1.05 5.13 5.96
C VAL A 139 -1.42 5.22 4.49
N SER A 140 -1.64 4.07 3.89
CA SER A 140 -2.18 3.93 2.54
C SER A 140 -3.19 2.80 2.52
N SER A 141 -4.26 2.92 1.75
CA SER A 141 -5.33 1.92 1.67
C SER A 141 -5.32 1.16 0.36
N TYR A 142 -5.69 -0.09 0.44
CA TYR A 142 -5.69 -1.00 -0.70
C TYR A 142 -6.95 -1.87 -0.68
N ALA A 143 -7.58 -2.04 -1.84
CA ALA A 143 -8.56 -3.09 -2.07
C ALA A 143 -7.94 -4.15 -2.99
N ASP A 144 -7.48 -3.74 -4.17
CA ASP A 144 -6.89 -4.61 -5.20
C ASP A 144 -5.50 -4.14 -5.64
N CYS A 145 -5.22 -2.83 -5.51
CA CYS A 145 -3.95 -2.24 -5.92
C CYS A 145 -2.78 -2.71 -5.04
N ILE A 146 -1.57 -2.56 -5.57
CA ILE A 146 -0.35 -3.10 -4.99
C ILE A 146 0.26 -2.15 -3.96
N PRO A 147 0.48 -2.58 -2.71
CA PRO A 147 1.30 -1.87 -1.74
C PRO A 147 2.78 -1.93 -2.13
N VAL A 148 3.44 -0.78 -2.18
CA VAL A 148 4.90 -0.70 -2.32
C VAL A 148 5.47 0.06 -1.13
N THR A 149 6.38 -0.59 -0.41
CA THR A 149 7.06 0.00 0.76
C THR A 149 8.56 0.00 0.53
N LEU A 150 9.19 1.14 0.79
CA LEU A 150 10.66 1.28 0.78
C LEU A 150 11.14 1.73 2.15
N VAL A 151 12.27 1.20 2.59
CA VAL A 151 12.89 1.54 3.87
C VAL A 151 14.40 1.67 3.69
N ASP A 152 14.96 2.79 4.16
CA ASP A 152 16.39 2.95 4.41
C ASP A 152 16.61 3.01 5.93
N GLU A 153 17.08 1.90 6.51
CA GLU A 153 17.30 1.81 7.95
C GLU A 153 18.48 2.67 8.43
N LYS A 154 19.44 2.97 7.55
CA LYS A 154 20.60 3.80 7.89
C LYS A 154 20.22 5.29 7.97
N GLN A 155 19.39 5.75 7.05
CA GLN A 155 18.90 7.12 7.02
C GLN A 155 17.62 7.30 7.85
N HIS A 156 17.03 6.21 8.38
CA HIS A 156 15.74 6.19 9.07
C HIS A 156 14.60 6.79 8.22
N VAL A 157 14.56 6.45 6.92
CA VAL A 157 13.57 6.93 5.98
C VAL A 157 12.65 5.79 5.57
N ILE A 158 11.35 6.07 5.54
CA ILE A 158 10.33 5.14 5.07
C ILE A 158 9.48 5.77 3.97
N ALA A 159 9.01 4.94 3.05
CA ALA A 159 8.02 5.31 2.04
C ALA A 159 6.91 4.27 1.95
N ALA A 160 5.67 4.71 1.80
CA ALA A 160 4.51 3.87 1.55
C ALA A 160 3.77 4.41 0.33
N MET A 161 3.55 3.55 -0.68
CA MET A 161 2.99 3.94 -1.97
C MET A 161 1.87 3.01 -2.39
N HIS A 162 0.86 3.58 -3.03
CA HIS A 162 -0.26 2.89 -3.64
C HIS A 162 -0.02 2.76 -5.14
N ALA A 163 0.29 1.56 -5.61
CA ALA A 163 0.52 1.28 -7.03
C ALA A 163 -0.72 0.59 -7.63
N GLY A 164 -1.68 1.38 -8.11
CA GLY A 164 -2.65 0.92 -9.09
C GLY A 164 -1.99 0.81 -10.46
N TRP A 165 -2.70 0.34 -11.51
CA TRP A 165 -2.12 0.17 -12.83
C TRP A 165 -1.49 1.47 -13.40
N LYS A 166 -2.10 2.64 -13.14
CA LYS A 166 -1.52 3.94 -13.54
C LYS A 166 -0.22 4.24 -12.79
N GLY A 167 -0.20 3.97 -11.49
CA GLY A 167 0.98 4.13 -10.66
C GLY A 167 2.13 3.21 -11.10
N THR A 168 1.80 1.98 -11.49
CA THR A 168 2.76 1.00 -11.99
C THR A 168 3.36 1.44 -13.33
N VAL A 169 2.53 1.78 -14.32
CA VAL A 169 3.00 2.30 -15.63
C VAL A 169 3.80 3.59 -15.45
N GLY A 170 3.35 4.48 -14.56
CA GLY A 170 4.02 5.75 -14.27
C GLY A 170 5.20 5.61 -13.30
N ASN A 171 5.54 4.39 -12.87
CA ASN A 171 6.71 4.05 -12.07
C ASN A 171 6.75 4.74 -10.69
N ILE A 172 5.64 4.66 -9.94
CA ILE A 172 5.51 5.29 -8.61
C ILE A 172 6.60 4.82 -7.62
N ALA A 173 7.05 3.58 -7.75
CA ALA A 173 8.13 3.04 -6.90
C ALA A 173 9.44 3.81 -7.08
N ALA A 174 9.81 4.11 -8.34
CA ALA A 174 10.99 4.93 -8.63
C ALA A 174 10.81 6.38 -8.17
N ASN A 175 9.60 6.93 -8.30
CA ASN A 175 9.31 8.27 -7.79
C ASN A 175 9.46 8.33 -6.26
N GLY A 176 8.99 7.32 -5.54
CA GLY A 176 9.19 7.20 -4.09
C GLY A 176 10.66 7.11 -3.71
N PHE A 177 11.43 6.26 -4.41
CA PHE A 177 12.88 6.16 -4.20
C PHE A 177 13.59 7.50 -4.50
N ASN A 178 13.25 8.15 -5.61
CA ASN A 178 13.84 9.46 -5.95
C ASN A 178 13.52 10.52 -4.90
N ALA A 179 12.32 10.51 -4.33
CA ALA A 179 11.97 11.40 -3.22
C ALA A 179 12.83 11.12 -1.97
N MET A 180 13.03 9.84 -1.60
CA MET A 180 13.91 9.43 -0.51
C MET A 180 15.36 9.88 -0.77
N LYS A 181 15.88 9.64 -1.98
CA LYS A 181 17.23 10.03 -2.38
C LYS A 181 17.44 11.53 -2.35
N ASN A 182 16.54 12.29 -2.96
CA ASN A 182 16.70 13.73 -3.11
C ASN A 182 16.54 14.49 -1.79
N ALA A 183 15.63 14.06 -0.93
CA ALA A 183 15.34 14.75 0.32
C ALA A 183 16.23 14.28 1.49
N PHE A 184 16.66 13.02 1.49
CA PHE A 184 17.29 12.39 2.65
C PHE A 184 18.63 11.70 2.35
N GLY A 185 19.10 11.75 1.10
CA GLY A 185 20.39 11.15 0.72
C GLY A 185 20.41 9.62 0.73
N CYS A 186 19.26 8.98 0.60
CA CYS A 186 19.19 7.52 0.50
C CYS A 186 19.91 7.00 -0.74
N VAL A 187 20.53 5.82 -0.65
CA VAL A 187 21.25 5.17 -1.75
C VAL A 187 20.67 3.77 -2.00
N ASN A 188 20.76 3.30 -3.25
CA ASN A 188 20.17 2.02 -3.68
C ASN A 188 20.53 0.84 -2.78
N GLU A 189 21.80 0.77 -2.38
CA GLU A 189 22.36 -0.35 -1.63
C GLU A 189 21.80 -0.49 -0.21
N ASN A 190 21.17 0.56 0.31
CA ASN A 190 20.58 0.58 1.65
C ASN A 190 19.07 0.36 1.63
N ILE A 191 18.42 0.40 0.45
CA ILE A 191 16.98 0.29 0.34
C ILE A 191 16.54 -1.17 0.47
N LYS A 192 15.66 -1.41 1.43
CA LYS A 192 14.83 -2.59 1.49
C LYS A 192 13.48 -2.26 0.88
N ALA A 193 13.07 -3.03 -0.12
CA ALA A 193 11.79 -2.87 -0.80
C ALA A 193 10.88 -4.07 -0.52
N PHE A 194 9.59 -3.81 -0.43
CA PHE A 194 8.58 -4.83 -0.35
C PHE A 194 7.37 -4.48 -1.22
N ILE A 195 6.89 -5.48 -1.97
CA ILE A 195 5.67 -5.42 -2.75
C ILE A 195 4.65 -6.30 -2.02
N GLY A 196 3.57 -5.68 -1.55
CA GLY A 196 2.55 -6.34 -0.76
C GLY A 196 1.51 -7.09 -1.61
N PRO A 197 0.54 -7.74 -0.96
CA PRO A 197 -0.52 -8.45 -1.65
C PRO A 197 -1.44 -7.50 -2.40
N GLY A 198 -1.81 -7.88 -3.61
CA GLY A 198 -2.79 -7.20 -4.44
C GLY A 198 -3.53 -8.17 -5.33
N ILE A 199 -4.30 -7.67 -6.29
CA ILE A 199 -5.06 -8.49 -7.22
C ILE A 199 -4.12 -9.32 -8.10
N CYS A 200 -4.41 -10.61 -8.26
CA CYS A 200 -3.62 -11.47 -9.13
C CYS A 200 -4.02 -11.30 -10.61
N MET A 201 -3.09 -11.65 -11.51
CA MET A 201 -3.31 -11.57 -12.96
C MET A 201 -4.61 -12.26 -13.41
N ASP A 202 -4.90 -13.45 -12.89
CA ASP A 202 -6.07 -14.23 -13.33
C ASP A 202 -7.42 -13.62 -12.91
N CYS A 203 -7.39 -12.70 -11.95
CA CYS A 203 -8.55 -11.95 -11.46
C CYS A 203 -8.65 -10.53 -12.03
N TYR A 204 -7.59 -10.02 -12.68
CA TYR A 204 -7.52 -8.64 -13.13
C TYR A 204 -7.61 -8.54 -14.65
N GLU A 205 -8.82 -8.33 -15.16
CA GLU A 205 -9.09 -8.16 -16.58
C GLU A 205 -9.26 -6.68 -16.92
N VAL A 206 -8.48 -6.20 -17.90
CA VAL A 206 -8.42 -4.79 -18.34
C VAL A 206 -8.81 -4.66 -19.82
N SER A 207 -9.16 -3.45 -20.22
CA SER A 207 -9.45 -3.11 -21.61
C SER A 207 -8.16 -2.93 -22.43
N SER A 208 -8.29 -2.89 -23.76
CA SER A 208 -7.17 -2.75 -24.68
C SER A 208 -6.38 -1.45 -24.49
N ASP A 209 -7.05 -0.34 -24.16
CA ASP A 209 -6.42 0.95 -23.91
C ASP A 209 -5.45 0.89 -22.73
N VAL A 210 -5.81 0.20 -21.64
CA VAL A 210 -4.91 -0.05 -20.52
C VAL A 210 -3.75 -0.95 -20.94
N ALA A 211 -4.04 -2.07 -21.64
CA ALA A 211 -2.99 -2.97 -22.12
C ALA A 211 -1.99 -2.24 -23.05
N ASP A 212 -2.45 -1.34 -23.90
CA ASP A 212 -1.61 -0.58 -24.84
C ASP A 212 -0.69 0.40 -24.10
N MET A 213 -1.11 0.96 -22.96
CA MET A 213 -0.21 1.76 -22.11
C MET A 213 0.95 0.92 -21.56
N PHE A 214 0.69 -0.31 -21.14
CA PHE A 214 1.76 -1.22 -20.71
C PHE A 214 2.68 -1.61 -21.87
N LYS A 215 2.13 -1.94 -23.05
CA LYS A 215 2.93 -2.25 -24.25
C LYS A 215 3.83 -1.09 -24.69
N ALA A 216 3.40 0.16 -24.45
CA ALA A 216 4.20 1.34 -24.75
C ALA A 216 5.32 1.61 -23.72
N ALA A 217 5.11 1.20 -22.46
CA ALA A 217 6.02 1.49 -21.36
C ALA A 217 7.09 0.41 -21.12
N TYR A 218 6.82 -0.83 -21.52
CA TYR A 218 7.66 -1.97 -21.20
C TYR A 218 8.18 -2.69 -22.44
N THR A 219 9.31 -3.38 -22.31
CA THR A 219 9.90 -4.21 -23.38
C THR A 219 9.01 -5.41 -23.73
N LYS A 220 9.18 -5.97 -24.92
CA LYS A 220 8.44 -7.16 -25.34
C LYS A 220 8.61 -8.35 -24.38
N GLN A 221 9.79 -8.50 -23.77
CA GLN A 221 10.05 -9.58 -22.81
C GLN A 221 9.24 -9.37 -21.52
N GLU A 222 9.22 -8.13 -21.00
CA GLU A 222 8.42 -7.78 -19.81
C GLU A 222 6.92 -7.92 -20.08
N ILE A 223 6.44 -7.50 -21.26
CA ILE A 223 5.03 -7.61 -21.64
C ILE A 223 4.55 -9.06 -21.62
N ASN A 224 5.37 -10.03 -22.02
CA ASN A 224 5.01 -11.45 -21.94
C ASN A 224 4.80 -11.94 -20.49
N LEU A 225 5.36 -11.24 -19.49
CA LEU A 225 5.15 -11.51 -18.07
C LEU A 225 3.97 -10.73 -17.49
N LEU A 226 3.66 -9.57 -18.08
CA LEU A 226 2.67 -8.63 -17.57
C LEU A 226 1.28 -8.82 -18.17
N LEU A 227 1.18 -9.29 -19.43
CA LEU A 227 -0.09 -9.36 -20.17
C LEU A 227 -0.33 -10.75 -20.74
N LYS A 228 -1.57 -11.22 -20.58
CA LYS A 228 -2.13 -12.38 -21.31
C LYS A 228 -3.45 -11.98 -21.97
N ASN A 229 -3.91 -12.78 -22.94
CA ASN A 229 -5.27 -12.61 -23.48
C ASN A 229 -6.29 -12.79 -22.35
N GLY A 230 -7.29 -11.93 -22.33
CA GLY A 230 -8.38 -11.99 -21.37
C GLY A 230 -9.31 -13.18 -21.60
N LYS A 231 -10.18 -13.42 -20.64
CA LYS A 231 -11.28 -14.40 -20.76
C LYS A 231 -12.40 -13.85 -21.65
N THR A 232 -12.55 -12.52 -21.65
CA THR A 232 -13.50 -11.79 -22.49
C THR A 232 -12.80 -11.33 -23.78
N GLU A 233 -13.46 -11.44 -24.91
CA GLU A 233 -12.93 -10.97 -26.20
C GLU A 233 -12.58 -9.48 -26.13
N GLY A 234 -11.41 -9.11 -26.62
CA GLY A 234 -10.90 -7.74 -26.59
C GLY A 234 -10.38 -7.26 -25.23
N LYS A 235 -10.35 -8.13 -24.21
CA LYS A 235 -9.77 -7.84 -22.89
C LYS A 235 -8.42 -8.54 -22.70
N TYR A 236 -7.69 -8.10 -21.70
CA TYR A 236 -6.39 -8.63 -21.32
C TYR A 236 -6.35 -8.90 -19.82
N GLN A 237 -5.69 -9.96 -19.40
CA GLN A 237 -5.32 -10.17 -18.00
C GLN A 237 -4.00 -9.47 -17.73
N LEU A 238 -3.98 -8.65 -16.70
CA LEU A 238 -2.84 -7.79 -16.33
C LEU A 238 -2.25 -8.20 -14.99
N ASN A 239 -0.93 -8.31 -14.97
CA ASN A 239 -0.14 -8.43 -13.76
C ASN A 239 0.44 -7.05 -13.41
N VAL A 240 0.03 -6.50 -12.30
CA VAL A 240 0.41 -5.14 -11.86
C VAL A 240 1.56 -5.20 -10.88
#